data_9179d40efc2fd48e56f83975399976f3
#
_entry.id   9179d40efc2fd48e56f83975399976f3
#
_cell.length_a   1.000
_cell.length_b   1.000
_cell.length_c   1.000
_cell.angle_alpha   90.00
_cell.angle_beta   90.00
_cell.angle_gamma   90.00
#
_symmetry.space_group_name_H-M   'P 1'
#
loop_
_entity.id
_entity.type
_entity.pdbx_description
1 polymer ?
#
loop_
_entity_poly.entity_id
_entity_poly.type
_entity_poly.pdbx_seq_one_letter_code
_entity_poly.pdbx_strand_id
1 'polypeptide(L)'
;TMQRILGEHAFDGKNVTVIGYGPVGQGFARRIRALGAEVTICDIDPVASLKAVFDGFAAQDIDEALPCADMVVSATGVRHTVTLEHMRAMHEGAALAVIGGIANEIALDEVSDFTPQVNRDTVQLNVPDGPTLTLIADGDGVNYTVGGGNPIEIMDLSFAVQASAVAYLLEHRGTLDHTLIDRKSVV
;
A
#
# COMPACT_ATOMS: atom_id res chain seq x y z
N THR A 1 11.51 2.73 -4.94
CA THR A 1 11.94 2.09 -3.70
C THR A 1 12.00 0.59 -3.82
N MET A 2 10.88 -0.12 -4.08
CA MET A 2 10.86 -1.59 -4.15
C MET A 2 11.88 -2.18 -5.13
N GLN A 3 12.05 -1.62 -6.35
CA GLN A 3 13.09 -2.06 -7.28
C GLN A 3 14.52 -1.87 -6.73
N ARG A 4 14.75 -0.85 -5.91
CA ARG A 4 16.05 -0.67 -5.23
C ARG A 4 16.31 -1.78 -4.20
N ILE A 5 15.28 -2.24 -3.52
CA ILE A 5 15.36 -3.25 -2.45
C ILE A 5 15.42 -4.65 -3.04
N LEU A 6 14.54 -4.96 -3.99
CA LEU A 6 14.32 -6.31 -4.52
C LEU A 6 15.05 -6.58 -5.85
N GLY A 7 15.65 -5.54 -6.45
CA GLY A 7 16.31 -5.61 -7.76
C GLY A 7 15.50 -4.95 -8.88
N GLU A 8 16.18 -4.60 -9.97
CA GLU A 8 15.60 -3.87 -11.10
C GLU A 8 14.45 -4.64 -11.77
N HIS A 9 14.56 -5.96 -11.85
CA HIS A 9 13.57 -6.86 -12.47
C HIS A 9 12.59 -7.51 -11.47
N ALA A 10 12.43 -6.90 -10.28
CA ALA A 10 11.62 -7.47 -9.20
C ALA A 10 10.13 -7.72 -9.55
N PHE A 11 9.63 -7.05 -10.57
CA PHE A 11 8.23 -7.15 -11.01
C PHE A 11 8.07 -7.92 -12.33
N ASP A 12 9.14 -8.19 -13.05
CA ASP A 12 9.07 -8.77 -14.39
C ASP A 12 8.57 -10.23 -14.33
N GLY A 13 7.42 -10.49 -14.95
CA GLY A 13 6.73 -11.80 -14.93
C GLY A 13 6.23 -12.25 -13.56
N LYS A 14 6.17 -11.36 -12.54
CA LYS A 14 5.71 -11.69 -11.19
C LYS A 14 4.22 -11.48 -11.02
N ASN A 15 3.58 -12.42 -10.32
CA ASN A 15 2.19 -12.29 -9.88
C ASN A 15 2.14 -11.39 -8.65
N VAL A 16 1.57 -10.20 -8.79
CA VAL A 16 1.46 -9.22 -7.70
C VAL A 16 0.01 -8.98 -7.35
N THR A 17 -0.37 -9.32 -6.13
CA THR A 17 -1.69 -9.01 -5.58
C THR A 17 -1.66 -7.66 -4.88
N VAL A 18 -2.49 -6.73 -5.32
CA VAL A 18 -2.68 -5.42 -4.70
C VAL A 18 -4.02 -5.39 -3.98
N ILE A 19 -3.98 -5.21 -2.67
CA ILE A 19 -5.17 -5.14 -1.83
C ILE A 19 -5.52 -3.68 -1.60
N GLY A 20 -6.72 -3.29 -2.05
CA GLY A 20 -7.19 -1.90 -2.08
C GLY A 20 -6.97 -1.22 -3.43
N TYR A 21 -8.06 -0.78 -4.07
CA TYR A 21 -8.04 -0.09 -5.38
C TYR A 21 -8.48 1.37 -5.28
N GLY A 22 -8.12 2.00 -4.15
CA GLY A 22 -8.16 3.46 -3.95
C GLY A 22 -7.09 4.18 -4.79
N PRO A 23 -6.94 5.51 -4.66
CA PRO A 23 -5.98 6.29 -5.43
C PRO A 23 -4.53 5.76 -5.36
N VAL A 24 -4.09 5.31 -4.19
CA VAL A 24 -2.75 4.74 -3.98
C VAL A 24 -2.60 3.41 -4.70
N GLY A 25 -3.52 2.47 -4.47
CA GLY A 25 -3.51 1.15 -5.12
C GLY A 25 -3.59 1.24 -6.64
N GLN A 26 -4.44 2.13 -7.19
CA GLN A 26 -4.53 2.38 -8.64
C GLN A 26 -3.20 2.86 -9.23
N GLY A 27 -2.58 3.84 -8.58
CA GLY A 27 -1.30 4.38 -9.03
C GLY A 27 -0.19 3.34 -9.00
N PHE A 28 -0.13 2.55 -7.93
CA PHE A 28 0.84 1.48 -7.76
C PHE A 28 0.61 0.35 -8.79
N ALA A 29 -0.61 -0.16 -8.92
CA ALA A 29 -0.95 -1.24 -9.84
C ALA A 29 -0.59 -0.90 -11.30
N ARG A 30 -0.93 0.31 -11.75
CA ARG A 30 -0.56 0.79 -13.10
C ARG A 30 0.95 0.84 -13.28
N ARG A 31 1.68 1.28 -12.26
CA ARG A 31 3.15 1.39 -12.34
C ARG A 31 3.82 0.03 -12.41
N ILE A 32 3.45 -0.92 -11.56
CA ILE A 32 4.08 -2.25 -11.55
C ILE A 32 3.72 -3.08 -12.78
N ARG A 33 2.49 -2.94 -13.32
CA ARG A 33 2.12 -3.52 -14.62
C ARG A 33 3.03 -3.01 -15.74
N ALA A 34 3.34 -1.72 -15.74
CA ALA A 34 4.29 -1.14 -16.71
C ALA A 34 5.74 -1.63 -16.50
N LEU A 35 6.05 -2.25 -15.36
CA LEU A 35 7.32 -2.90 -15.04
C LEU A 35 7.28 -4.42 -15.26
N GLY A 36 6.25 -4.94 -15.92
CA GLY A 36 6.15 -6.34 -16.31
C GLY A 36 5.41 -7.26 -15.34
N ALA A 37 4.78 -6.73 -14.29
CA ALA A 37 4.00 -7.55 -13.36
C ALA A 37 2.64 -7.97 -13.94
N GLU A 38 2.23 -9.20 -13.63
CA GLU A 38 0.85 -9.66 -13.73
C GLU A 38 0.13 -9.24 -12.43
N VAL A 39 -0.83 -8.32 -12.56
CA VAL A 39 -1.44 -7.68 -11.38
C VAL A 39 -2.86 -8.16 -11.17
N THR A 40 -3.13 -8.67 -9.97
CA THR A 40 -4.48 -8.97 -9.46
C THR A 40 -4.87 -7.97 -8.40
N ILE A 41 -6.09 -7.46 -8.47
CA ILE A 41 -6.66 -6.50 -7.52
C ILE A 41 -7.64 -7.22 -6.61
N CYS A 42 -7.55 -6.97 -5.30
CA CYS A 42 -8.51 -7.38 -4.30
C CYS A 42 -9.07 -6.13 -3.61
N ASP A 43 -10.38 -5.95 -3.64
CA ASP A 43 -11.04 -4.86 -2.92
C ASP A 43 -12.41 -5.33 -2.41
N ILE A 44 -12.77 -4.93 -1.20
CA ILE A 44 -14.07 -5.25 -0.60
C ILE A 44 -15.22 -4.44 -1.22
N ASP A 45 -14.91 -3.29 -1.85
CA ASP A 45 -15.88 -2.50 -2.58
C ASP A 45 -16.06 -3.06 -4.00
N PRO A 46 -17.25 -3.60 -4.34
CA PRO A 46 -17.51 -4.14 -5.67
C PRO A 46 -17.39 -3.09 -6.77
N VAL A 47 -17.58 -1.80 -6.46
CA VAL A 47 -17.40 -0.71 -7.43
C VAL A 47 -15.92 -0.50 -7.74
N ALA A 48 -15.05 -0.57 -6.72
CA ALA A 48 -13.60 -0.50 -6.90
C ALA A 48 -13.09 -1.73 -7.69
N SER A 49 -13.59 -2.94 -7.37
CA SER A 49 -13.26 -4.17 -8.10
C SER A 49 -13.70 -4.10 -9.57
N LEU A 50 -14.92 -3.63 -9.84
CA LEU A 50 -15.40 -3.42 -11.20
C LEU A 50 -14.56 -2.39 -11.96
N LYS A 51 -14.17 -1.31 -11.30
CA LYS A 51 -13.27 -0.30 -11.87
C LYS A 51 -11.93 -0.90 -12.24
N ALA A 52 -11.35 -1.77 -11.39
CA ALA A 52 -10.11 -2.47 -11.69
C ALA A 52 -10.22 -3.29 -12.99
N VAL A 53 -11.34 -4.01 -13.18
CA VAL A 53 -11.62 -4.76 -14.40
C VAL A 53 -11.67 -3.84 -15.62
N PHE A 54 -12.36 -2.70 -15.53
CA PHE A 54 -12.40 -1.71 -16.64
C PHE A 54 -11.02 -1.10 -16.94
N ASP A 55 -10.17 -0.96 -15.92
CA ASP A 55 -8.77 -0.51 -16.07
C ASP A 55 -7.85 -1.63 -16.63
N GLY A 56 -8.40 -2.83 -16.89
CA GLY A 56 -7.72 -3.98 -17.51
C GLY A 56 -6.90 -4.82 -16.53
N PHE A 57 -7.26 -4.85 -15.26
CA PHE A 57 -6.69 -5.75 -14.25
C PHE A 57 -7.59 -6.96 -14.01
N ALA A 58 -7.02 -8.06 -13.54
CA ALA A 58 -7.79 -9.12 -12.90
C ALA A 58 -8.32 -8.61 -11.54
N ALA A 59 -9.54 -8.98 -11.18
CA ALA A 59 -10.09 -8.73 -9.85
C ALA A 59 -10.59 -10.06 -9.27
N GLN A 60 -10.17 -10.38 -8.04
CA GLN A 60 -10.48 -11.64 -7.36
C GLN A 60 -10.67 -11.38 -5.86
N ASP A 61 -11.27 -12.36 -5.17
CA ASP A 61 -11.26 -12.38 -3.72
C ASP A 61 -9.84 -12.62 -3.20
N ILE A 62 -9.54 -12.07 -2.03
CA ILE A 62 -8.21 -12.14 -1.43
C ILE A 62 -7.76 -13.60 -1.23
N ASP A 63 -8.65 -14.47 -0.75
CA ASP A 63 -8.35 -15.87 -0.48
C ASP A 63 -8.02 -16.66 -1.75
N GLU A 64 -8.55 -16.25 -2.91
CA GLU A 64 -8.24 -16.85 -4.21
C GLU A 64 -6.92 -16.33 -4.78
N ALA A 65 -6.57 -15.07 -4.53
CA ALA A 65 -5.40 -14.43 -5.10
C ALA A 65 -4.10 -14.79 -4.37
N LEU A 66 -4.13 -14.92 -3.03
CA LEU A 66 -2.94 -15.08 -2.20
C LEU A 66 -2.08 -16.30 -2.50
N PRO A 67 -2.63 -17.51 -2.75
CA PRO A 67 -1.82 -18.71 -2.97
C PRO A 67 -0.89 -18.63 -4.20
N CYS A 68 -1.22 -17.79 -5.17
CA CYS A 68 -0.47 -17.63 -6.42
C CYS A 68 0.40 -16.35 -6.44
N ALA A 69 0.34 -15.52 -5.41
CA ALA A 69 1.01 -14.23 -5.38
C ALA A 69 2.49 -14.34 -5.02
N ASP A 70 3.39 -13.97 -5.92
CA ASP A 70 4.82 -13.78 -5.59
C ASP A 70 5.03 -12.60 -4.64
N MET A 71 4.13 -11.61 -4.72
CA MET A 71 4.16 -10.43 -3.86
C MET A 71 2.73 -9.99 -3.54
N VAL A 72 2.49 -9.65 -2.27
CA VAL A 72 1.26 -9.05 -1.79
C VAL A 72 1.54 -7.65 -1.29
N VAL A 73 0.75 -6.67 -1.76
CA VAL A 73 0.93 -5.26 -1.41
C VAL A 73 -0.38 -4.68 -0.90
N SER A 74 -0.42 -4.31 0.38
CA SER A 74 -1.57 -3.64 0.98
C SER A 74 -1.53 -2.13 0.77
N ALA A 75 -2.66 -1.56 0.32
CA ALA A 75 -2.85 -0.15 -0.02
C ALA A 75 -4.19 0.39 0.53
N THR A 76 -4.70 -0.20 1.61
CA THR A 76 -6.06 0.06 2.11
C THR A 76 -6.13 1.16 3.16
N GLY A 77 -5.06 1.36 3.93
CA GLY A 77 -5.10 2.21 5.11
C GLY A 77 -5.99 1.64 6.23
N VAL A 78 -6.28 0.34 6.21
CA VAL A 78 -7.14 -0.34 7.20
C VAL A 78 -6.32 -1.36 7.97
N ARG A 79 -6.46 -1.33 9.30
CA ARG A 79 -5.76 -2.24 10.19
C ARG A 79 -6.17 -3.69 9.90
N HIS A 80 -5.20 -4.61 9.97
CA HIS A 80 -5.39 -6.06 9.81
C HIS A 80 -6.06 -6.44 8.48
N THR A 81 -5.81 -5.69 7.42
CA THR A 81 -6.23 -6.07 6.05
C THR A 81 -5.64 -7.42 5.66
N VAL A 82 -4.36 -7.64 6.00
CA VAL A 82 -3.69 -8.94 5.84
C VAL A 82 -3.62 -9.61 7.22
N THR A 83 -4.47 -10.60 7.43
CA THR A 83 -4.55 -11.38 8.68
C THR A 83 -3.50 -12.47 8.72
N LEU A 84 -3.36 -13.13 9.89
CA LEU A 84 -2.49 -14.29 10.04
C LEU A 84 -2.92 -15.45 9.10
N GLU A 85 -4.22 -15.64 8.88
CA GLU A 85 -4.74 -16.66 7.96
C GLU A 85 -4.37 -16.34 6.51
N HIS A 86 -4.45 -15.08 6.11
CA HIS A 86 -3.98 -14.63 4.81
C HIS A 86 -2.49 -14.91 4.61
N MET A 87 -1.65 -14.64 5.63
CA MET A 87 -0.22 -14.92 5.58
C MET A 87 0.06 -16.43 5.45
N ARG A 88 -0.73 -17.28 6.11
CA ARG A 88 -0.63 -18.75 5.99
C ARG A 88 -0.99 -19.28 4.61
N ALA A 89 -1.88 -18.58 3.90
CA ALA A 89 -2.30 -18.96 2.55
C ALA A 89 -1.27 -18.59 1.47
N MET A 90 -0.29 -17.74 1.76
CA MET A 90 0.76 -17.36 0.81
C MET A 90 1.77 -18.51 0.64
N HIS A 91 2.50 -18.50 -0.49
CA HIS A 91 3.54 -19.52 -0.71
C HIS A 91 4.87 -19.11 -0.06
N GLU A 92 5.75 -20.09 0.14
CA GLU A 92 7.09 -19.92 0.70
C GLU A 92 7.90 -18.89 -0.10
N GLY A 93 8.50 -17.93 0.59
CA GLY A 93 9.33 -16.87 0.02
C GLY A 93 8.58 -15.72 -0.62
N ALA A 94 7.24 -15.73 -0.64
CA ALA A 94 6.46 -14.61 -1.15
C ALA A 94 6.77 -13.32 -0.41
N ALA A 95 6.75 -12.19 -1.11
CA ALA A 95 7.02 -10.88 -0.52
C ALA A 95 5.73 -10.22 -0.01
N LEU A 96 5.82 -9.51 1.13
CA LEU A 96 4.71 -8.81 1.75
C LEU A 96 5.11 -7.36 2.05
N ALA A 97 4.29 -6.40 1.63
CA ALA A 97 4.58 -4.97 1.75
C ALA A 97 3.33 -4.14 2.03
N VAL A 98 3.53 -2.97 2.63
CA VAL A 98 2.50 -1.95 2.83
C VAL A 98 2.89 -0.68 2.09
N ILE A 99 1.97 -0.12 1.34
CA ILE A 99 2.08 1.21 0.71
C ILE A 99 0.92 2.13 1.11
N GLY A 100 0.05 1.63 1.98
CA GLY A 100 -1.03 2.40 2.58
C GLY A 100 -0.53 3.46 3.55
N GLY A 101 -1.46 4.12 4.21
CA GLY A 101 -1.17 5.29 5.04
C GLY A 101 -1.00 5.01 6.53
N ILE A 102 -1.19 3.78 7.00
CA ILE A 102 -1.13 3.43 8.42
C ILE A 102 -0.27 2.20 8.68
N ALA A 103 0.33 2.17 9.87
CA ALA A 103 0.94 0.96 10.41
C ALA A 103 -0.13 -0.10 10.73
N ASN A 104 0.28 -1.37 10.78
CA ASN A 104 -0.58 -2.50 11.13
C ASN A 104 -1.67 -2.84 10.08
N GLU A 105 -1.47 -2.53 8.81
CA GLU A 105 -2.29 -3.13 7.74
C GLU A 105 -2.06 -4.66 7.68
N ILE A 106 -0.86 -5.10 8.06
CA ILE A 106 -0.53 -6.51 8.28
C ILE A 106 -0.65 -6.81 9.76
N ALA A 107 -1.31 -7.90 10.14
CA ALA A 107 -1.52 -8.33 11.52
C ALA A 107 -0.25 -8.94 12.16
N LEU A 108 0.85 -8.18 12.19
CA LEU A 108 2.12 -8.63 12.77
C LEU A 108 2.07 -8.80 14.28
N ASP A 109 1.16 -8.12 14.94
CA ASP A 109 0.86 -8.27 16.37
C ASP A 109 0.23 -9.64 16.72
N GLU A 110 -0.25 -10.39 15.71
CA GLU A 110 -0.71 -11.76 15.84
C GLU A 110 0.41 -12.80 15.64
N VAL A 111 1.60 -12.36 15.21
CA VAL A 111 2.77 -13.23 15.03
C VAL A 111 3.63 -13.19 16.27
N SER A 112 3.54 -14.23 17.10
CA SER A 112 4.06 -14.29 18.48
C SER A 112 5.56 -14.03 18.64
N ASP A 113 6.37 -14.33 17.63
CA ASP A 113 7.84 -14.20 17.66
C ASP A 113 8.38 -13.08 16.75
N PHE A 114 7.49 -12.25 16.20
CA PHE A 114 7.93 -11.13 15.37
C PHE A 114 8.45 -9.98 16.22
N THR A 115 9.69 -9.58 15.95
CA THR A 115 10.31 -8.37 16.52
C THR A 115 10.78 -7.48 15.37
N PRO A 116 10.31 -6.24 15.28
CA PRO A 116 10.77 -5.28 14.27
C PRO A 116 12.29 -5.13 14.29
N GLN A 117 12.91 -5.17 13.11
CA GLN A 117 14.35 -5.02 12.96
C GLN A 117 14.66 -3.65 12.33
N VAL A 118 14.77 -2.64 13.17
CA VAL A 118 15.06 -1.26 12.74
C VAL A 118 16.25 -1.21 11.77
N ASN A 119 16.06 -0.50 10.64
CA ASN A 119 17.07 -0.25 9.60
C ASN A 119 17.34 -1.43 8.63
N ARG A 120 16.45 -2.37 8.47
CA ARG A 120 16.54 -3.36 7.39
C ARG A 120 15.48 -3.11 6.33
N ASP A 121 15.88 -3.17 5.07
CA ASP A 121 14.98 -3.04 3.93
C ASP A 121 14.01 -4.23 3.85
N THR A 122 14.47 -5.43 4.25
CA THR A 122 13.67 -6.67 4.28
C THR A 122 14.03 -7.54 5.49
N VAL A 123 13.05 -8.26 6.01
CA VAL A 123 13.24 -9.29 7.05
C VAL A 123 12.49 -10.56 6.68
N GLN A 124 12.98 -11.70 7.18
CA GLN A 124 12.26 -12.97 7.04
C GLN A 124 11.19 -13.05 8.15
N LEU A 125 9.94 -13.20 7.75
CA LEU A 125 8.80 -13.38 8.64
C LEU A 125 8.41 -14.87 8.67
N ASN A 126 8.70 -15.53 9.77
CA ASN A 126 8.25 -16.89 9.99
C ASN A 126 6.79 -16.86 10.45
N VAL A 127 5.87 -17.27 9.58
CA VAL A 127 4.44 -17.30 9.91
C VAL A 127 4.15 -18.55 10.75
N PRO A 128 3.54 -18.44 11.93
CA PRO A 128 3.16 -19.59 12.73
C PRO A 128 2.25 -20.57 11.96
N ASP A 129 2.63 -21.84 11.88
CA ASP A 129 1.96 -22.88 11.09
C ASP A 129 1.81 -22.53 9.59
N GLY A 130 2.73 -21.75 9.05
CA GLY A 130 2.69 -21.24 7.69
C GLY A 130 4.08 -21.10 7.05
N PRO A 131 4.17 -20.41 5.91
CA PRO A 131 5.42 -20.20 5.19
C PRO A 131 6.33 -19.18 5.87
N THR A 132 7.58 -19.12 5.40
CA THR A 132 8.47 -17.99 5.62
C THR A 132 8.27 -16.96 4.53
N LEU A 133 7.89 -15.75 4.88
CA LEU A 133 7.65 -14.65 3.95
C LEU A 133 8.80 -13.64 3.98
N THR A 134 8.96 -12.88 2.91
CA THR A 134 9.87 -11.73 2.87
C THR A 134 9.08 -10.45 3.18
N LEU A 135 9.16 -9.98 4.41
CA LEU A 135 8.51 -8.74 4.83
C LEU A 135 9.35 -7.53 4.45
N ILE A 136 8.78 -6.55 3.77
CA ILE A 136 9.46 -5.32 3.34
C ILE A 136 9.15 -4.21 4.33
N ALA A 137 10.19 -3.45 4.74
CA ALA A 137 10.08 -2.29 5.63
C ALA A 137 9.41 -2.62 6.98
N ASP A 138 9.66 -3.81 7.53
CA ASP A 138 9.05 -4.29 8.78
C ASP A 138 7.50 -4.23 8.79
N GLY A 139 6.87 -4.26 7.60
CA GLY A 139 5.41 -4.14 7.46
C GLY A 139 4.87 -2.74 7.63
N ASP A 140 5.72 -1.75 7.68
CA ASP A 140 5.36 -0.33 7.68
C ASP A 140 5.35 0.24 6.24
N GLY A 141 4.92 1.49 6.08
CA GLY A 141 4.83 2.13 4.77
C GLY A 141 6.19 2.22 4.05
N VAL A 142 6.37 1.44 2.99
CA VAL A 142 7.63 1.31 2.24
C VAL A 142 8.20 2.66 1.78
N ASN A 143 7.35 3.60 1.40
CA ASN A 143 7.75 4.92 0.94
C ASN A 143 8.36 5.80 2.05
N TYR A 144 7.92 5.63 3.27
CA TYR A 144 8.41 6.40 4.42
C TYR A 144 9.61 5.72 5.09
N THR A 145 9.51 4.42 5.34
CA THR A 145 10.47 3.69 6.17
C THR A 145 11.79 3.43 5.43
N VAL A 146 11.72 3.03 4.16
CA VAL A 146 12.92 2.68 3.37
C VAL A 146 13.05 3.46 2.07
N GLY A 147 12.06 4.29 1.74
CA GLY A 147 12.01 5.05 0.47
C GLY A 147 12.61 6.44 0.52
N GLY A 148 12.88 6.98 1.70
CA GLY A 148 13.32 8.37 1.85
C GLY A 148 12.20 9.41 1.65
N GLY A 149 10.93 8.97 1.64
CA GLY A 149 9.76 9.83 1.45
C GLY A 149 9.39 10.08 -0.01
N ASN A 150 8.49 11.02 -0.21
CA ASN A 150 8.05 11.43 -1.55
C ASN A 150 9.03 12.42 -2.18
N PRO A 151 9.14 12.45 -3.53
CA PRO A 151 9.95 13.46 -4.22
C PRO A 151 9.54 14.88 -3.84
N ILE A 152 10.55 15.76 -3.70
CA ILE A 152 10.33 17.14 -3.25
C ILE A 152 9.38 17.91 -4.14
N GLU A 153 9.41 17.67 -5.44
CA GLU A 153 8.54 18.32 -6.43
C GLU A 153 7.05 18.01 -6.18
N ILE A 154 6.75 16.78 -5.74
CA ILE A 154 5.38 16.39 -5.38
C ILE A 154 5.00 16.99 -4.02
N MET A 155 5.93 17.00 -3.07
CA MET A 155 5.71 17.56 -1.75
C MET A 155 5.53 19.07 -1.78
N ASP A 156 6.26 19.78 -2.66
CA ASP A 156 6.12 21.22 -2.85
C ASP A 156 4.69 21.61 -3.24
N LEU A 157 4.09 20.90 -4.22
CA LEU A 157 2.69 21.09 -4.58
C LEU A 157 1.74 20.83 -3.41
N SER A 158 1.97 19.76 -2.67
CA SER A 158 1.15 19.41 -1.50
C SER A 158 1.24 20.48 -0.41
N PHE A 159 2.44 20.97 -0.12
CA PHE A 159 2.67 22.02 0.87
C PHE A 159 2.09 23.37 0.43
N ALA A 160 2.17 23.71 -0.85
CA ALA A 160 1.55 24.90 -1.38
C ALA A 160 0.02 24.89 -1.16
N VAL A 161 -0.65 23.76 -1.41
CA VAL A 161 -2.08 23.60 -1.14
C VAL A 161 -2.40 23.73 0.36
N GLN A 162 -1.58 23.13 1.23
CA GLN A 162 -1.75 23.22 2.68
C GLN A 162 -1.56 24.66 3.18
N ALA A 163 -0.52 25.35 2.71
CA ALA A 163 -0.27 26.74 3.06
C ALA A 163 -1.41 27.67 2.60
N SER A 164 -1.92 27.46 1.38
CA SER A 164 -3.08 28.20 0.86
C SER A 164 -4.33 27.97 1.70
N ALA A 165 -4.57 26.73 2.16
CA ALA A 165 -5.70 26.43 3.04
C ALA A 165 -5.57 27.13 4.39
N VAL A 166 -4.38 27.18 4.97
CA VAL A 166 -4.13 27.91 6.23
C VAL A 166 -4.36 29.41 6.03
N ALA A 167 -3.83 30.00 4.95
CA ALA A 167 -4.04 31.41 4.62
C ALA A 167 -5.54 31.73 4.50
N TYR A 168 -6.29 30.90 3.75
CA TYR A 168 -7.73 31.05 3.60
C TYR A 168 -8.47 31.03 4.96
N LEU A 169 -8.14 30.08 5.85
CA LEU A 169 -8.75 29.99 7.17
C LEU A 169 -8.46 31.24 8.03
N LEU A 170 -7.26 31.79 7.93
CA LEU A 170 -6.88 33.02 8.66
C LEU A 170 -7.61 34.24 8.13
N GLU A 171 -7.70 34.39 6.80
CA GLU A 171 -8.40 35.54 6.17
C GLU A 171 -9.90 35.55 6.45
N HIS A 172 -10.52 34.36 6.55
CA HIS A 172 -11.95 34.20 6.77
C HIS A 172 -12.30 33.89 8.23
N ARG A 173 -11.37 34.11 9.14
CA ARG A 173 -11.56 33.82 10.57
C ARG A 173 -12.82 34.55 11.11
N GLY A 174 -13.76 33.77 11.64
CA GLY A 174 -15.01 34.28 12.24
C GLY A 174 -16.17 34.40 11.25
N THR A 175 -15.98 34.10 9.98
CA THR A 175 -17.04 34.06 8.95
C THR A 175 -17.31 32.64 8.42
N LEU A 176 -16.47 31.68 8.79
CA LEU A 176 -16.61 30.28 8.35
C LEU A 176 -17.59 29.54 9.26
N ASP A 177 -18.49 28.80 8.65
CA ASP A 177 -19.33 27.82 9.34
C ASP A 177 -18.53 26.56 9.72
N HIS A 178 -19.07 25.78 10.67
CA HIS A 178 -18.49 24.49 11.06
C HIS A 178 -18.81 23.38 10.04
N THR A 179 -18.42 23.60 8.78
CA THR A 179 -18.66 22.68 7.66
C THR A 179 -17.35 22.34 6.96
N LEU A 180 -17.37 21.26 6.16
CA LEU A 180 -16.25 20.96 5.26
C LEU A 180 -16.22 22.01 4.14
N ILE A 181 -15.06 22.61 3.95
CA ILE A 181 -14.80 23.56 2.87
C ILE A 181 -14.19 22.79 1.70
N ASP A 182 -14.83 22.85 0.53
CA ASP A 182 -14.25 22.21 -0.67
C ASP A 182 -12.95 22.91 -1.06
N ARG A 183 -11.90 22.13 -1.28
CA ARG A 183 -10.58 22.60 -1.72
C ARG A 183 -10.64 23.52 -2.94
N LYS A 184 -11.61 23.34 -3.84
CA LYS A 184 -11.82 24.21 -5.01
C LYS A 184 -12.14 25.66 -4.64
N SER A 185 -12.63 25.90 -3.43
CA SER A 185 -12.94 27.23 -2.93
C SER A 185 -11.74 27.93 -2.29
N VAL A 186 -10.59 27.24 -2.15
CA VAL A 186 -9.40 27.70 -1.41
C VAL A 186 -8.24 28.05 -2.34
N VAL A 187 -8.28 27.62 -3.61
CA VAL A 187 -7.21 27.80 -4.60
C VAL A 187 -7.69 28.66 -5.76
#